data_6c2c4d62b775999d133c8c885a022227
#
_entry.id   6c2c4d62b775999d133c8c885a022227
#
_cell.length_a   1.000
_cell.length_b   1.000
_cell.length_c   1.000
_cell.angle_alpha   90.00
_cell.angle_beta   90.00
_cell.angle_gamma   90.00
#
_symmetry.space_group_name_H-M   'P 1'
#
loop_
_entity.id
_entity.type
_entity.pdbx_description
1 polymer ?
#
loop_
_entity_poly.entity_id
_entity_poly.type
_entity_poly.pdbx_seq_one_letter_code
_entity_poly.pdbx_strand_id
1 'polypeptide(L)'
;MQKNKRFFMTFFSNIWRNEKSREIIVQIIVLFFLGWFISWLVMNVNANFKALGKDISFEFLFIPAGYDINQYLIDYNNRDSHLRAGIVGLLNTGLVAFFGIILATVLGIALGIIRLSKNWLASKIAYWYVEFTRNVPILLHILLWHGIIINTLPHPRKAISLGEVTFLSNRGFYIPKPLTESGIELVYLFLVIAIX
;
A
#
# COMPACT_ATOMS: atom_id res chain seq x y z
N MET A 1 57.20 27.83 2.13
CA MET A 1 55.83 27.92 2.67
C MET A 1 54.79 28.48 1.68
N GLN A 2 55.11 29.44 0.85
CA GLN A 2 54.19 30.07 -0.13
C GLN A 2 53.72 29.12 -1.28
N LYS A 3 54.58 28.19 -1.73
CA LYS A 3 54.29 27.31 -2.88
C LYS A 3 53.13 26.31 -2.57
N ASN A 4 53.07 25.82 -1.33
CA ASN A 4 51.99 24.90 -0.92
C ASN A 4 50.63 25.60 -0.78
N LYS A 5 50.59 26.86 -0.33
CA LYS A 5 49.36 27.67 -0.23
C LYS A 5 48.73 27.91 -1.61
N ARG A 6 49.55 28.22 -2.63
CA ARG A 6 49.09 28.42 -4.01
C ARG A 6 48.54 27.14 -4.62
N PHE A 7 49.18 26.01 -4.37
CA PHE A 7 48.70 24.71 -4.85
C PHE A 7 47.31 24.36 -4.28
N PHE A 8 47.12 24.54 -2.95
CA PHE A 8 45.81 24.30 -2.30
C PHE A 8 44.72 25.24 -2.83
N MET A 9 45.04 26.54 -3.02
CA MET A 9 44.06 27.49 -3.54
C MET A 9 43.64 27.18 -4.98
N THR A 10 44.60 26.83 -5.85
CA THR A 10 44.28 26.45 -7.24
C THR A 10 43.51 25.12 -7.32
N PHE A 11 43.81 24.17 -6.44
CA PHE A 11 43.10 22.90 -6.36
C PHE A 11 41.62 23.14 -5.97
N PHE A 12 41.40 23.90 -4.88
CA PHE A 12 40.06 24.25 -4.44
C PHE A 12 39.26 25.04 -5.48
N SER A 13 39.89 26.03 -6.11
CA SER A 13 39.21 26.85 -7.12
C SER A 13 38.83 26.06 -8.35
N ASN A 14 39.63 25.07 -8.76
CA ASN A 14 39.32 24.20 -9.89
C ASN A 14 38.15 23.27 -9.59
N ILE A 15 38.06 22.74 -8.35
CA ILE A 15 36.94 21.89 -7.91
C ILE A 15 35.61 22.68 -7.96
N TRP A 16 35.63 23.93 -7.46
CA TRP A 16 34.41 24.77 -7.43
C TRP A 16 34.00 25.29 -8.81
N ARG A 17 34.92 25.39 -9.75
CA ARG A 17 34.64 25.86 -11.13
C ARG A 17 34.06 24.76 -12.00
N ASN A 18 34.28 23.49 -11.67
CA ASN A 18 33.76 22.35 -12.42
C ASN A 18 32.36 21.98 -11.89
N GLU A 19 31.33 22.12 -12.71
CA GLU A 19 29.95 21.85 -12.35
C GLU A 19 29.76 20.42 -11.82
N LYS A 20 30.33 19.41 -12.51
CA LYS A 20 30.23 17.99 -12.10
C LYS A 20 30.86 17.75 -10.74
N SER A 21 32.03 18.36 -10.46
CA SER A 21 32.71 18.24 -9.15
C SER A 21 31.87 18.83 -8.03
N ARG A 22 31.27 20.02 -8.25
CA ARG A 22 30.39 20.68 -7.30
C ARG A 22 29.16 19.85 -6.99
N GLU A 23 28.50 19.29 -8.03
CA GLU A 23 27.35 18.40 -7.88
C GLU A 23 27.68 17.18 -7.02
N ILE A 24 28.80 16.51 -7.30
CA ILE A 24 29.25 15.34 -6.55
C ILE A 24 29.53 15.70 -5.09
N ILE A 25 30.21 16.81 -4.86
CA ILE A 25 30.53 17.28 -3.49
C ILE A 25 29.24 17.55 -2.71
N VAL A 26 28.28 18.26 -3.32
CA VAL A 26 27.00 18.55 -2.67
C VAL A 26 26.25 17.26 -2.36
N GLN A 27 26.22 16.29 -3.29
CA GLN A 27 25.60 14.97 -3.07
C GLN A 27 26.25 14.25 -1.89
N ILE A 28 27.59 14.21 -1.85
CA ILE A 28 28.32 13.55 -0.75
C ILE A 28 28.00 14.23 0.60
N ILE A 29 27.99 15.57 0.62
CA ILE A 29 27.66 16.33 1.83
C ILE A 29 26.23 16.02 2.30
N VAL A 30 25.26 16.02 1.36
CA VAL A 30 23.86 15.72 1.68
C VAL A 30 23.74 14.28 2.21
N LEU A 31 24.38 13.31 1.53
CA LEU A 31 24.35 11.91 1.97
C LEU A 31 25.00 11.73 3.34
N PHE A 32 26.09 12.44 3.60
CA PHE A 32 26.76 12.42 4.90
C PHE A 32 25.83 12.94 6.01
N PHE A 33 25.22 14.11 5.80
CA PHE A 33 24.29 14.69 6.77
C PHE A 33 23.05 13.81 6.96
N LEU A 34 22.54 13.24 5.89
CA LEU A 34 21.42 12.30 5.94
C LEU A 34 21.78 11.04 6.75
N GLY A 35 22.93 10.45 6.47
CA GLY A 35 23.43 9.28 7.21
C GLY A 35 23.66 9.60 8.69
N TRP A 36 24.26 10.75 8.98
CA TRP A 36 24.46 11.21 10.35
C TRP A 36 23.12 11.41 11.07
N PHE A 37 22.15 12.06 10.41
CA PHE A 37 20.81 12.29 10.98
C PHE A 37 20.07 10.99 11.25
N ILE A 38 20.11 10.04 10.30
CA ILE A 38 19.50 8.71 10.48
C ILE A 38 20.17 7.99 11.65
N SER A 39 21.50 8.00 11.74
CA SER A 39 22.23 7.38 12.83
C SER A 39 21.84 7.99 14.18
N TRP A 40 21.74 9.33 14.25
CA TRP A 40 21.31 10.04 15.44
C TRP A 40 19.88 9.64 15.84
N LEU A 41 18.94 9.53 14.87
CA LEU A 41 17.57 9.07 15.14
C LEU A 41 17.56 7.64 15.70
N VAL A 42 18.30 6.73 15.07
CA VAL A 42 18.37 5.32 15.51
C VAL A 42 18.93 5.23 16.94
N MET A 43 20.00 5.98 17.22
CA MET A 43 20.58 6.00 18.57
C MET A 43 19.60 6.54 19.61
N ASN A 44 18.87 7.62 19.31
CA ASN A 44 17.86 8.19 20.21
C ASN A 44 16.69 7.21 20.41
N VAL A 45 16.19 6.58 19.36
CA VAL A 45 15.12 5.57 19.47
C VAL A 45 15.58 4.43 20.37
N ASN A 46 16.77 3.90 20.12
CA ASN A 46 17.33 2.79 20.91
C ASN A 46 17.48 3.20 22.40
N ALA A 47 18.01 4.39 22.66
CA ALA A 47 18.17 4.89 24.02
C ALA A 47 16.81 5.03 24.76
N ASN A 48 15.81 5.59 24.06
CA ASN A 48 14.47 5.75 24.62
C ASN A 48 13.78 4.41 24.88
N PHE A 49 13.90 3.44 23.96
CA PHE A 49 13.35 2.09 24.18
C PHE A 49 14.01 1.42 25.37
N LYS A 50 15.32 1.50 25.50
CA LYS A 50 16.05 0.95 26.67
C LYS A 50 15.60 1.61 27.98
N ALA A 51 15.39 2.94 27.97
CA ALA A 51 14.90 3.67 29.14
C ALA A 51 13.49 3.20 29.56
N LEU A 52 12.68 2.72 28.60
CA LEU A 52 11.36 2.15 28.84
C LEU A 52 11.40 0.66 29.17
N GLY A 53 12.60 0.07 29.33
CA GLY A 53 12.77 -1.35 29.59
C GLY A 53 12.42 -2.24 28.41
N LYS A 54 12.50 -1.69 27.19
CA LYS A 54 12.18 -2.42 25.94
C LYS A 54 13.41 -2.50 25.06
N ASP A 55 13.67 -3.66 24.51
CA ASP A 55 14.72 -3.85 23.52
C ASP A 55 14.13 -3.90 22.11
N ILE A 56 14.84 -3.32 21.16
CA ILE A 56 14.51 -3.44 19.75
C ILE A 56 15.01 -4.80 19.27
N SER A 57 14.09 -5.75 19.18
CA SER A 57 14.38 -7.09 18.66
C SER A 57 13.27 -7.53 17.71
N PHE A 58 13.56 -8.48 16.86
CA PHE A 58 12.56 -9.06 15.96
C PHE A 58 11.97 -10.37 16.53
N GLU A 59 12.30 -10.70 17.76
CA GLU A 59 11.79 -11.91 18.43
C GLU A 59 10.26 -11.87 18.56
N PHE A 60 9.67 -10.66 18.71
CA PHE A 60 8.23 -10.52 18.79
C PHE A 60 7.51 -11.12 17.57
N LEU A 61 8.18 -11.21 16.42
CA LEU A 61 7.59 -11.79 15.21
C LEU A 61 7.19 -13.26 15.40
N PHE A 62 7.85 -13.97 16.31
CA PHE A 62 7.66 -15.40 16.50
C PHE A 62 6.79 -15.75 17.72
N ILE A 63 6.39 -14.75 18.52
CA ILE A 63 5.46 -14.97 19.62
C ILE A 63 4.00 -14.84 19.14
N PRO A 64 3.04 -15.44 19.87
CA PRO A 64 1.62 -15.37 19.51
C PRO A 64 1.11 -13.93 19.37
N ALA A 65 0.34 -13.67 18.33
CA ALA A 65 -0.18 -12.34 18.03
C ALA A 65 -1.23 -11.86 19.04
N GLY A 66 -2.08 -12.77 19.53
CA GLY A 66 -3.07 -12.46 20.55
C GLY A 66 -4.31 -11.72 20.05
N TYR A 67 -4.44 -11.48 18.75
CA TYR A 67 -5.59 -10.81 18.15
C TYR A 67 -6.12 -11.62 16.95
N ASP A 68 -7.40 -11.47 16.67
CA ASP A 68 -8.05 -12.15 15.54
C ASP A 68 -8.08 -11.26 14.30
N ILE A 69 -7.97 -11.91 13.14
CA ILE A 69 -8.16 -11.27 11.83
C ILE A 69 -9.40 -11.92 11.21
N ASN A 70 -10.43 -11.12 10.97
CA ASN A 70 -11.74 -11.63 10.54
C ASN A 70 -11.75 -12.20 9.11
N GLN A 71 -10.87 -11.70 8.26
CA GLN A 71 -10.76 -12.16 6.86
C GLN A 71 -9.34 -12.59 6.59
N TYR A 72 -9.15 -13.81 6.15
CA TYR A 72 -7.83 -14.37 5.86
C TYR A 72 -7.91 -15.34 4.68
N LEU A 73 -6.88 -15.28 3.85
CA LEU A 73 -6.72 -16.18 2.69
C LEU A 73 -6.04 -17.48 3.07
N ILE A 74 -5.24 -17.47 4.14
CA ILE A 74 -4.56 -18.63 4.71
C ILE A 74 -5.03 -18.81 6.15
N ASP A 75 -5.17 -20.02 6.62
CA ASP A 75 -5.67 -20.30 7.96
C ASP A 75 -4.86 -19.51 9.00
N TYR A 76 -5.59 -18.84 9.89
CA TYR A 76 -5.03 -17.98 10.93
C TYR A 76 -5.89 -18.02 12.18
N ASN A 77 -5.24 -18.06 13.33
CA ASN A 77 -5.87 -17.92 14.65
C ASN A 77 -4.99 -17.07 15.56
N ASN A 78 -5.54 -16.61 16.67
CA ASN A 78 -4.85 -15.68 17.58
C ASN A 78 -3.64 -16.28 18.32
N ARG A 79 -3.41 -17.58 18.22
CA ARG A 79 -2.22 -18.27 18.78
C ARG A 79 -1.06 -18.29 17.76
N ASP A 80 -1.34 -17.97 16.50
CA ASP A 80 -0.29 -17.88 15.48
C ASP A 80 0.60 -16.65 15.73
N SER A 81 1.80 -16.70 15.20
CA SER A 81 2.80 -15.66 15.39
C SER A 81 2.44 -14.34 14.70
N HIS A 82 3.03 -13.25 15.19
CA HIS A 82 2.93 -11.94 14.52
C HIS A 82 3.40 -11.99 13.08
N LEU A 83 4.41 -12.81 12.76
CA LEU A 83 4.88 -12.99 11.39
C LEU A 83 3.78 -13.56 10.51
N ARG A 84 3.06 -14.59 10.99
CA ARG A 84 1.92 -15.19 10.25
C ARG A 84 0.80 -14.15 10.08
N ALA A 85 0.49 -13.38 11.13
CA ALA A 85 -0.47 -12.28 11.05
C ALA A 85 -0.05 -11.25 9.99
N GLY A 86 1.24 -10.91 9.95
CA GLY A 86 1.81 -10.02 8.93
C GLY A 86 1.64 -10.54 7.50
N ILE A 87 1.87 -11.86 7.30
CA ILE A 87 1.68 -12.51 5.99
C ILE A 87 0.19 -12.46 5.60
N VAL A 88 -0.72 -12.73 6.52
CA VAL A 88 -2.18 -12.62 6.28
C VAL A 88 -2.53 -11.20 5.84
N GLY A 89 -2.01 -10.18 6.55
CA GLY A 89 -2.22 -8.78 6.19
C GLY A 89 -1.69 -8.43 4.81
N LEU A 90 -0.50 -8.94 4.48
CA LEU A 90 0.12 -8.73 3.16
C LEU A 90 -0.74 -9.36 2.05
N LEU A 91 -1.19 -10.60 2.24
CA LEU A 91 -2.05 -11.29 1.27
C LEU A 91 -3.39 -10.57 1.08
N ASN A 92 -4.02 -10.13 2.17
CA ASN A 92 -5.26 -9.36 2.10
C ASN A 92 -5.06 -8.03 1.35
N THR A 93 -3.95 -7.33 1.62
CA THR A 93 -3.59 -6.11 0.90
C THR A 93 -3.37 -6.39 -0.58
N GLY A 94 -2.65 -7.47 -0.90
CA GLY A 94 -2.41 -7.90 -2.27
C GLY A 94 -3.72 -8.19 -3.02
N LEU A 95 -4.64 -8.88 -2.37
CA LEU A 95 -5.96 -9.21 -2.94
C LEU A 95 -6.75 -7.94 -3.28
N VAL A 96 -6.82 -7.01 -2.31
CA VAL A 96 -7.54 -5.73 -2.49
C VAL A 96 -6.86 -4.91 -3.59
N ALA A 97 -5.52 -4.86 -3.60
CA ALA A 97 -4.76 -4.14 -4.62
C ALA A 97 -5.00 -4.72 -6.01
N PHE A 98 -4.99 -6.04 -6.14
CA PHE A 98 -5.21 -6.73 -7.43
C PHE A 98 -6.57 -6.35 -8.04
N PHE A 99 -7.65 -6.55 -7.30
CA PHE A 99 -8.99 -6.20 -7.80
C PHE A 99 -9.16 -4.69 -7.96
N GLY A 100 -8.58 -3.91 -7.05
CA GLY A 100 -8.61 -2.44 -7.11
C GLY A 100 -7.95 -1.89 -8.37
N ILE A 101 -6.79 -2.43 -8.75
CA ILE A 101 -6.06 -2.03 -9.96
C ILE A 101 -6.89 -2.35 -11.21
N ILE A 102 -7.47 -3.56 -11.28
CA ILE A 102 -8.30 -3.96 -12.42
C ILE A 102 -9.49 -3.00 -12.57
N LEU A 103 -10.25 -2.81 -11.49
CA LEU A 103 -11.44 -1.94 -11.51
C LEU A 103 -11.07 -0.49 -11.82
N ALA A 104 -10.01 0.03 -11.20
CA ALA A 104 -9.52 1.40 -11.45
C ALA A 104 -9.08 1.59 -12.92
N THR A 105 -8.44 0.58 -13.50
CA THR A 105 -7.99 0.61 -14.90
C THR A 105 -9.20 0.65 -15.85
N VAL A 106 -10.17 -0.25 -15.64
CA VAL A 106 -11.38 -0.31 -16.48
C VAL A 106 -12.16 1.02 -16.40
N LEU A 107 -12.40 1.49 -15.18
CA LEU A 107 -13.12 2.77 -14.96
C LEU A 107 -12.33 3.97 -15.50
N GLY A 108 -11.02 3.97 -15.29
CA GLY A 108 -10.15 5.04 -15.77
C GLY A 108 -10.13 5.16 -17.29
N ILE A 109 -10.02 4.01 -17.99
CA ILE A 109 -10.07 3.97 -19.46
C ILE A 109 -11.45 4.45 -19.93
N ALA A 110 -12.54 3.91 -19.35
CA ALA A 110 -13.91 4.29 -19.74
C ALA A 110 -14.13 5.81 -19.57
N LEU A 111 -13.77 6.35 -18.39
CA LEU A 111 -13.91 7.78 -18.13
C LEU A 111 -13.00 8.64 -19.02
N GLY A 112 -11.79 8.14 -19.32
CA GLY A 112 -10.87 8.81 -20.24
C GLY A 112 -11.46 8.93 -21.64
N ILE A 113 -12.03 7.85 -22.17
CA ILE A 113 -12.70 7.85 -23.48
C ILE A 113 -13.91 8.78 -23.48
N ILE A 114 -14.76 8.72 -22.43
CA ILE A 114 -15.94 9.60 -22.32
C ILE A 114 -15.52 11.08 -22.27
N ARG A 115 -14.44 11.40 -21.55
CA ARG A 115 -13.92 12.76 -21.42
C ARG A 115 -13.44 13.33 -22.77
N LEU A 116 -12.94 12.47 -23.66
CA LEU A 116 -12.50 12.83 -25.00
C LEU A 116 -13.62 12.82 -26.05
N SER A 117 -14.83 12.43 -25.66
CA SER A 117 -16.00 12.33 -26.56
C SER A 117 -16.40 13.71 -27.12
N LYS A 118 -16.90 13.71 -28.35
CA LYS A 118 -17.51 14.89 -28.99
C LYS A 118 -18.84 15.29 -28.36
N ASN A 119 -19.45 14.39 -27.59
CA ASN A 119 -20.68 14.69 -26.86
C ASN A 119 -20.36 15.60 -25.66
N TRP A 120 -20.76 16.85 -25.75
CA TRP A 120 -20.48 17.88 -24.73
C TRP A 120 -20.97 17.47 -23.32
N LEU A 121 -22.17 16.91 -23.22
CA LEU A 121 -22.75 16.56 -21.93
C LEU A 121 -21.97 15.41 -21.27
N ALA A 122 -21.69 14.34 -22.03
CA ALA A 122 -20.94 13.18 -21.54
C ALA A 122 -19.53 13.60 -21.09
N SER A 123 -18.83 14.38 -21.90
CA SER A 123 -17.50 14.91 -21.58
C SER A 123 -17.53 15.77 -20.32
N LYS A 124 -18.56 16.60 -20.15
CA LYS A 124 -18.69 17.50 -18.99
C LYS A 124 -18.95 16.71 -17.69
N ILE A 125 -19.80 15.69 -17.74
CA ILE A 125 -20.07 14.82 -16.59
C ILE A 125 -18.78 14.07 -16.17
N ALA A 126 -18.07 13.47 -17.13
CA ALA A 126 -16.80 12.78 -16.85
C ALA A 126 -15.75 13.74 -16.28
N TYR A 127 -15.68 14.97 -16.80
CA TYR A 127 -14.78 16.01 -16.28
C TYR A 127 -15.05 16.29 -14.81
N TRP A 128 -16.30 16.56 -14.45
CA TRP A 128 -16.66 16.86 -13.05
C TRP A 128 -16.38 15.68 -12.11
N TYR A 129 -16.68 14.47 -12.56
CA TYR A 129 -16.38 13.26 -11.78
C TYR A 129 -14.87 13.13 -11.49
N VAL A 130 -14.04 13.29 -12.54
CA VAL A 130 -12.59 13.21 -12.42
C VAL A 130 -12.06 14.32 -11.48
N GLU A 131 -12.54 15.56 -11.66
CA GLU A 131 -12.13 16.70 -10.81
C GLU A 131 -12.52 16.48 -9.34
N PHE A 132 -13.75 16.00 -9.09
CA PHE A 132 -14.19 15.65 -7.75
C PHE A 132 -13.29 14.59 -7.11
N THR A 133 -13.03 13.51 -7.86
CA THR A 133 -12.22 12.38 -7.36
C THR A 133 -10.76 12.79 -7.08
N ARG A 134 -10.21 13.69 -7.90
CA ARG A 134 -8.84 14.18 -7.73
C ARG A 134 -8.68 15.19 -6.60
N ASN A 135 -9.67 16.04 -6.39
CA ASN A 135 -9.58 17.18 -5.46
C ASN A 135 -10.02 16.82 -4.04
N VAL A 136 -10.82 15.76 -3.86
CA VAL A 136 -11.24 15.30 -2.54
C VAL A 136 -10.22 14.26 -2.02
N PRO A 137 -9.69 14.45 -0.80
CA PRO A 137 -8.77 13.46 -0.21
C PRO A 137 -9.37 12.05 -0.19
N ILE A 138 -8.56 11.05 -0.54
CA ILE A 138 -9.02 9.65 -0.64
C ILE A 138 -9.65 9.15 0.67
N LEU A 139 -9.16 9.61 1.81
CA LEU A 139 -9.72 9.23 3.12
C LEU A 139 -11.20 9.63 3.23
N LEU A 140 -11.57 10.80 2.72
CA LEU A 140 -12.98 11.26 2.73
C LEU A 140 -13.86 10.39 1.84
N HIS A 141 -13.34 9.93 0.69
CA HIS A 141 -14.05 8.96 -0.16
C HIS A 141 -14.29 7.65 0.58
N ILE A 142 -13.26 7.12 1.25
CA ILE A 142 -13.36 5.88 2.02
C ILE A 142 -14.41 6.03 3.14
N LEU A 143 -14.35 7.11 3.91
CA LEU A 143 -15.30 7.37 5.00
C LEU A 143 -16.73 7.53 4.48
N LEU A 144 -16.89 8.24 3.36
CA LEU A 144 -18.20 8.44 2.73
C LEU A 144 -18.81 7.10 2.30
N TRP A 145 -18.08 6.31 1.52
CA TRP A 145 -18.57 5.02 1.02
C TRP A 145 -18.80 4.04 2.15
N HIS A 146 -17.89 4.01 3.13
CA HIS A 146 -18.04 3.18 4.33
C HIS A 146 -19.32 3.55 5.10
N GLY A 147 -19.53 4.85 5.31
CA GLY A 147 -20.73 5.35 5.99
C GLY A 147 -22.02 4.99 5.23
N ILE A 148 -22.03 5.15 3.91
CA ILE A 148 -23.17 4.78 3.06
C ILE A 148 -23.44 3.27 3.20
N ILE A 149 -22.44 2.44 3.04
CA ILE A 149 -22.57 0.97 3.08
C ILE A 149 -23.13 0.52 4.44
N ILE A 150 -22.53 0.99 5.55
CA ILE A 150 -22.94 0.58 6.91
C ILE A 150 -24.39 0.98 7.22
N ASN A 151 -24.80 2.17 6.79
CA ASN A 151 -26.12 2.70 7.14
C ASN A 151 -27.23 2.30 6.17
N THR A 152 -26.88 1.94 4.92
CA THR A 152 -27.87 1.59 3.89
C THR A 152 -28.12 0.08 3.81
N LEU A 153 -27.06 -0.72 3.94
CA LEU A 153 -27.18 -2.17 3.81
C LEU A 153 -27.64 -2.80 5.14
N PRO A 154 -28.45 -3.87 5.07
CA PRO A 154 -28.96 -4.53 6.27
C PRO A 154 -27.87 -5.30 7.02
N HIS A 155 -28.10 -5.52 8.30
CA HIS A 155 -27.25 -6.34 9.17
C HIS A 155 -27.19 -7.79 8.61
N PRO A 156 -26.08 -8.54 8.83
CA PRO A 156 -25.92 -9.90 8.29
C PRO A 156 -27.09 -10.87 8.55
N ARG A 157 -27.79 -10.71 9.69
CA ARG A 157 -28.97 -11.55 10.00
C ARG A 157 -30.15 -11.30 9.06
N LYS A 158 -30.15 -10.15 8.36
CA LYS A 158 -31.20 -9.76 7.40
C LYS A 158 -30.59 -9.48 6.03
N ALA A 159 -29.47 -10.15 5.72
CA ALA A 159 -28.71 -9.92 4.47
C ALA A 159 -29.63 -10.08 3.24
N ILE A 160 -29.38 -9.27 2.23
CA ILE A 160 -30.08 -9.36 0.94
C ILE A 160 -29.54 -10.59 0.21
N SER A 161 -30.43 -11.52 -0.11
CA SER A 161 -30.10 -12.70 -0.91
C SER A 161 -29.97 -12.30 -2.39
N LEU A 162 -28.84 -12.60 -3.00
CA LEU A 162 -28.55 -12.40 -4.42
C LEU A 162 -28.45 -13.77 -5.09
N GLY A 163 -29.57 -14.50 -5.10
CA GLY A 163 -29.62 -15.90 -5.51
C GLY A 163 -29.65 -16.83 -4.31
N GLU A 164 -29.35 -18.09 -4.52
CA GLU A 164 -29.49 -19.12 -3.49
C GLU A 164 -28.38 -19.13 -2.45
N VAL A 165 -27.16 -18.70 -2.82
CA VAL A 165 -25.96 -18.91 -2.01
C VAL A 165 -25.12 -17.65 -1.78
N THR A 166 -25.53 -16.52 -2.34
CA THR A 166 -24.77 -15.26 -2.25
C THR A 166 -25.57 -14.22 -1.46
N PHE A 167 -24.92 -13.56 -0.52
CA PHE A 167 -25.59 -12.62 0.38
C PHE A 167 -24.83 -11.30 0.47
N LEU A 168 -25.57 -10.19 0.48
CA LEU A 168 -25.03 -8.84 0.66
C LEU A 168 -25.51 -8.25 1.97
N SER A 169 -24.58 -7.75 2.78
CA SER A 169 -24.88 -7.12 4.06
C SER A 169 -23.98 -5.90 4.29
N ASN A 170 -24.20 -5.18 5.38
CA ASN A 170 -23.36 -4.06 5.77
C ASN A 170 -21.92 -4.47 6.20
N ARG A 171 -21.66 -5.78 6.34
CA ARG A 171 -20.33 -6.32 6.62
C ARG A 171 -19.60 -6.84 5.38
N GLY A 172 -20.27 -6.86 4.24
CA GLY A 172 -19.67 -7.28 2.98
C GLY A 172 -20.54 -8.19 2.15
N PHE A 173 -19.91 -8.71 1.13
CA PHE A 173 -20.46 -9.59 0.13
C PHE A 173 -20.02 -11.03 0.46
N TYR A 174 -20.96 -11.91 0.70
CA TYR A 174 -20.71 -13.30 1.08
C TYR A 174 -20.91 -14.20 -0.14
N ILE A 175 -19.86 -14.87 -0.55
CA ILE A 175 -19.85 -15.85 -1.63
C ILE A 175 -19.53 -17.20 -0.99
N PRO A 176 -20.18 -18.29 -1.42
CA PRO A 176 -19.86 -19.61 -0.89
C PRO A 176 -18.41 -19.97 -1.19
N LYS A 177 -17.72 -20.53 -0.21
CA LYS A 177 -16.38 -21.06 -0.40
C LYS A 177 -16.48 -22.28 -1.32
N PRO A 178 -15.74 -22.30 -2.44
CA PRO A 178 -15.72 -23.50 -3.28
C PRO A 178 -15.16 -24.69 -2.49
N LEU A 179 -15.91 -25.77 -2.47
CA LEU A 179 -15.46 -27.01 -1.82
C LEU A 179 -14.35 -27.64 -2.69
N THR A 180 -13.26 -27.95 -2.04
CA THR A 180 -12.13 -28.60 -2.70
C THR A 180 -12.41 -30.12 -2.82
N GLU A 181 -13.06 -30.52 -3.91
CA GLU A 181 -13.16 -31.91 -4.27
C GLU A 181 -11.93 -32.36 -5.07
N SER A 182 -11.73 -33.66 -5.14
CA SER A 182 -10.63 -34.24 -5.94
C SER A 182 -10.78 -33.81 -7.41
N GLY A 183 -9.71 -33.22 -7.96
CA GLY A 183 -9.69 -32.67 -9.32
C GLY A 183 -9.67 -31.17 -9.41
N ILE A 184 -9.96 -30.45 -8.33
CA ILE A 184 -9.89 -28.97 -8.33
C ILE A 184 -8.45 -28.47 -8.61
N GLU A 185 -7.44 -29.30 -8.29
CA GLU A 185 -6.03 -29.03 -8.58
C GLU A 185 -5.78 -28.87 -10.09
N LEU A 186 -6.49 -29.67 -10.91
CA LEU A 186 -6.42 -29.57 -12.36
C LEU A 186 -7.01 -28.23 -12.85
N VAL A 187 -8.12 -27.79 -12.23
CA VAL A 187 -8.73 -26.49 -12.57
C VAL A 187 -7.76 -25.34 -12.25
N TYR A 188 -7.11 -25.39 -11.10
CA TYR A 188 -6.09 -24.39 -10.72
C TYR A 188 -4.89 -24.44 -11.68
N LEU A 189 -4.43 -25.64 -12.05
CA LEU A 189 -3.36 -25.81 -13.01
C LEU A 189 -3.72 -25.19 -14.37
N PHE A 190 -4.94 -25.48 -14.87
CA PHE A 190 -5.41 -24.90 -16.14
C PHE A 190 -5.57 -23.37 -16.07
N LEU A 191 -6.06 -22.84 -14.94
CA LEU A 191 -6.13 -21.39 -14.73
C LEU A 191 -4.75 -20.73 -14.76
N VAL A 192 -3.78 -21.34 -14.10
CA VAL A 192 -2.39 -20.83 -14.09
C VAL A 192 -1.80 -20.85 -15.50
N ILE A 193 -2.01 -21.95 -16.25
CA ILE A 193 -1.52 -22.09 -17.64
C ILE A 193 -2.23 -21.09 -18.58
N ALA A 194 -3.49 -20.78 -18.32
CA ALA A 194 -4.26 -19.82 -19.13
C ALA A 194 -3.87 -18.36 -18.89
N ILE A 195 -3.18 -18.06 -17.82
CA ILE A 195 -2.70 -16.73 -17.44
C ILE A 195 -1.21 -16.50 -17.76
N UNK A 196 -0.73 -17.61 -17.75
CA UNK A 196 0.50 -17.63 -18.04
C UNK A 196 0.71 -17.40 -19.33
#